data_b5ac68b13b3ec8c9a262370319fafc4b
#
_entry.id   b5ac68b13b3ec8c9a262370319fafc4b
#
_cell.length_a   1.000
_cell.length_b   1.000
_cell.length_c   1.000
_cell.angle_alpha   90.00
_cell.angle_beta   90.00
_cell.angle_gamma   90.00
#
_symmetry.space_group_name_H-M   'P 1'
#
loop_
_entity.id
_entity.type
_entity.pdbx_description
1 polymer ?
#
loop_
_entity_poly.entity_id
_entity_poly.type
_entity_poly.pdbx_seq_one_letter_code
_entity_poly.pdbx_strand_id
1 'polypeptide(L)'
;MKGLLTYIPGSSLLHRLDPRTKLFVSLLLCVGVFASSSFVYLVAILAIDLLLGKLGGVFHQTFALLRKLLRIMLFLFVLQLLFIQHGETLVPLVWGLRITTDGVRTALFVVLRLLGATLPLCILLMVTKLDDLANSLVVRYHIPYKYAFALTTAIRFVPEFSKEMQEVIEAQTTRGVELDTKNIFRKIALVIPLCVPLLISSVRKIDGTAMAAELRGFNRRSWRNMSSAFRFRLPDAVALLLAATAAVVGILL
;
A
#
# COMPACT_ATOMS: atom_id res chain seq x y z
N MET A 1 3.78 -10.69 -13.23
CA MET A 1 2.75 -10.84 -12.17
C MET A 1 2.11 -9.47 -11.96
N LYS A 2 0.81 -9.31 -12.28
CA LYS A 2 0.10 -8.07 -11.95
C LYS A 2 -0.08 -8.06 -10.43
N GLY A 3 0.66 -7.21 -9.74
CA GLY A 3 0.56 -7.05 -8.29
C GLY A 3 -0.85 -6.56 -7.92
N LEU A 4 -1.40 -7.05 -6.81
CA LEU A 4 -2.73 -6.67 -6.30
C LEU A 4 -2.86 -5.17 -5.97
N LEU A 5 -1.75 -4.51 -5.74
CA LEU A 5 -1.63 -3.09 -5.39
C LEU A 5 -1.10 -2.24 -6.55
N THR A 6 -1.35 -2.67 -7.81
CA THR A 6 -0.96 -1.89 -8.98
C THR A 6 -1.98 -0.78 -9.21
N TYR A 7 -1.50 0.43 -9.51
CA TYR A 7 -2.36 1.54 -9.92
C TYR A 7 -3.26 1.14 -11.10
N ILE A 8 -4.55 1.42 -10.98
CA ILE A 8 -5.57 1.15 -11.97
C ILE A 8 -5.99 2.47 -12.58
N PRO A 9 -5.73 2.71 -13.88
CA PRO A 9 -6.17 3.94 -14.51
C PRO A 9 -7.70 4.00 -14.56
N GLY A 10 -8.26 5.14 -14.15
CA GLY A 10 -9.69 5.37 -14.13
C GLY A 10 -10.02 6.86 -14.11
N SER A 11 -11.28 7.21 -14.34
CA SER A 11 -11.77 8.59 -14.37
C SER A 11 -12.78 8.89 -13.25
N SER A 12 -12.83 8.05 -12.22
CA SER A 12 -13.78 8.16 -11.11
C SER A 12 -13.55 9.42 -10.26
N LEU A 13 -14.51 9.75 -9.41
CA LEU A 13 -14.42 10.88 -8.47
C LEU A 13 -13.15 10.80 -7.60
N LEU A 14 -12.82 9.59 -7.11
CA LEU A 14 -11.62 9.40 -6.31
C LEU A 14 -10.33 9.66 -7.12
N HIS A 15 -10.28 9.32 -8.41
CA HIS A 15 -9.10 9.58 -9.23
C HIS A 15 -8.83 11.08 -9.40
N ARG A 16 -9.87 11.92 -9.40
CA ARG A 16 -9.79 13.37 -9.58
C ARG A 16 -9.39 14.14 -8.32
N LEU A 17 -9.49 13.53 -7.14
CA LEU A 17 -9.06 14.13 -5.88
C LEU A 17 -7.54 14.30 -5.82
N ASP A 18 -7.09 15.32 -5.08
CA ASP A 18 -5.66 15.54 -4.81
C ASP A 18 -5.06 14.30 -4.11
N PRO A 19 -3.91 13.77 -4.55
CA PRO A 19 -3.23 12.64 -3.91
C PRO A 19 -2.99 12.82 -2.41
N ARG A 20 -2.75 14.05 -1.96
CA ARG A 20 -2.58 14.40 -0.53
C ARG A 20 -3.86 14.19 0.24
N THR A 21 -4.98 14.69 -0.30
CA THR A 21 -6.31 14.53 0.30
C THR A 21 -6.62 13.07 0.54
N LYS A 22 -6.38 12.22 -0.45
CA LYS A 22 -6.58 10.77 -0.34
C LYS A 22 -5.69 10.15 0.76
N LEU A 23 -4.42 10.59 0.85
CA LEU A 23 -3.51 10.14 1.90
C LEU A 23 -4.01 10.53 3.29
N PHE A 24 -4.42 11.79 3.47
CA PHE A 24 -4.95 12.24 4.75
C PHE A 24 -6.28 11.57 5.12
N VAL A 25 -7.17 11.38 4.13
CA VAL A 25 -8.44 10.66 4.34
C VAL A 25 -8.16 9.23 4.81
N SER A 26 -7.27 8.49 4.11
CA SER A 26 -6.94 7.12 4.52
C SER A 26 -6.30 7.05 5.90
N LEU A 27 -5.44 8.02 6.24
CA LEU A 27 -4.79 8.09 7.54
C LEU A 27 -5.78 8.46 8.67
N LEU A 28 -6.70 9.40 8.42
CA LEU A 28 -7.75 9.75 9.39
C LEU A 28 -8.69 8.57 9.66
N LEU A 29 -9.09 7.83 8.62
CA LEU A 29 -9.89 6.62 8.79
C LEU A 29 -9.13 5.56 9.60
N CYS A 30 -7.84 5.35 9.33
CA CYS A 30 -6.99 4.48 10.15
C CYS A 30 -6.99 4.90 11.63
N VAL A 31 -6.74 6.18 11.91
CA VAL A 31 -6.72 6.70 13.29
C VAL A 31 -8.06 6.46 13.98
N GLY A 32 -9.19 6.75 13.31
CA GLY A 32 -10.53 6.51 13.86
C GLY A 32 -10.77 5.04 14.18
N VAL A 33 -10.35 4.13 13.30
CA VAL A 33 -10.48 2.67 13.49
C VAL A 33 -9.67 2.19 14.69
N PHE A 34 -8.43 2.70 14.88
CA PHE A 34 -7.59 2.29 16.00
C PHE A 34 -8.06 2.87 17.34
N ALA A 35 -8.61 4.08 17.34
CA ALA A 35 -9.09 4.74 18.54
C ALA A 35 -10.42 4.18 19.06
N SER A 36 -11.29 3.69 18.15
CA SER A 36 -12.64 3.24 18.51
C SER A 36 -12.66 1.93 19.29
N SER A 37 -13.55 1.87 20.27
CA SER A 37 -13.92 0.65 21.03
C SER A 37 -15.30 0.11 20.65
N SER A 38 -15.99 0.72 19.68
CA SER A 38 -17.35 0.35 19.25
C SER A 38 -17.32 -0.61 18.06
N PHE A 39 -17.97 -1.76 18.22
CA PHE A 39 -18.14 -2.74 17.12
C PHE A 39 -18.94 -2.16 15.94
N VAL A 40 -19.98 -1.41 16.22
CA VAL A 40 -20.85 -0.79 15.21
C VAL A 40 -20.05 0.17 14.33
N TYR A 41 -19.16 0.95 14.95
CA TYR A 41 -18.28 1.86 14.23
C TYR A 41 -17.34 1.13 13.28
N LEU A 42 -16.70 0.06 13.73
CA LEU A 42 -15.79 -0.73 12.89
C LEU A 42 -16.49 -1.33 11.66
N VAL A 43 -17.71 -1.84 11.84
CA VAL A 43 -18.54 -2.35 10.73
C VAL A 43 -18.95 -1.21 9.78
N ALA A 44 -19.32 -0.05 10.32
CA ALA A 44 -19.68 1.12 9.50
C ALA A 44 -18.49 1.61 8.66
N ILE A 45 -17.28 1.69 9.23
CA ILE A 45 -16.08 2.06 8.46
C ILE A 45 -15.79 1.03 7.37
N LEU A 46 -15.91 -0.26 7.65
CA LEU A 46 -15.73 -1.30 6.64
C LEU A 46 -16.72 -1.13 5.47
N ALA A 47 -17.97 -0.79 5.75
CA ALA A 47 -18.97 -0.49 4.73
C ALA A 47 -18.60 0.77 3.93
N ILE A 48 -18.09 1.82 4.60
CA ILE A 48 -17.58 3.04 3.94
C ILE A 48 -16.40 2.71 3.03
N ASP A 49 -15.45 1.87 3.45
CA ASP A 49 -14.31 1.46 2.64
C ASP A 49 -14.74 0.72 1.37
N LEU A 50 -15.73 -0.17 1.48
CA LEU A 50 -16.31 -0.85 0.31
C LEU A 50 -17.02 0.13 -0.63
N LEU A 51 -17.72 1.12 -0.07
CA LEU A 51 -18.34 2.20 -0.84
C LEU A 51 -17.29 3.05 -1.55
N LEU A 52 -16.20 3.42 -0.88
CA LEU A 52 -15.06 4.10 -1.49
C LEU A 52 -14.46 3.29 -2.63
N GLY A 53 -14.29 1.99 -2.47
CA GLY A 53 -13.85 1.08 -3.53
C GLY A 53 -14.79 1.10 -4.75
N LYS A 54 -16.12 1.17 -4.51
CA LYS A 54 -17.14 1.27 -5.57
C LYS A 54 -17.08 2.63 -6.27
N LEU A 55 -17.02 3.72 -5.51
CA LEU A 55 -16.88 5.09 -6.05
C LEU A 55 -15.55 5.29 -6.77
N GLY A 56 -14.50 4.58 -6.35
CA GLY A 56 -13.20 4.53 -7.02
C GLY A 56 -13.18 3.77 -8.34
N GLY A 57 -14.24 3.01 -8.66
CA GLY A 57 -14.25 2.13 -9.84
C GLY A 57 -13.32 0.92 -9.70
N VAL A 58 -12.84 0.64 -8.49
CA VAL A 58 -11.92 -0.48 -8.16
C VAL A 58 -12.58 -1.54 -7.27
N PHE A 59 -13.92 -1.61 -7.29
CA PHE A 59 -14.69 -2.49 -6.41
C PHE A 59 -14.29 -3.96 -6.52
N HIS A 60 -14.11 -4.46 -7.74
CA HIS A 60 -13.74 -5.86 -7.95
C HIS A 60 -12.38 -6.20 -7.33
N GLN A 61 -11.41 -5.29 -7.48
CA GLN A 61 -10.07 -5.44 -6.92
C GLN A 61 -10.07 -5.30 -5.39
N THR A 62 -10.84 -4.33 -4.87
CA THR A 62 -11.05 -4.14 -3.42
C THR A 62 -11.68 -5.38 -2.80
N PHE A 63 -12.68 -5.96 -3.45
CA PHE A 63 -13.34 -7.19 -2.98
C PHE A 63 -12.42 -8.42 -3.07
N ALA A 64 -11.63 -8.52 -4.15
CA ALA A 64 -10.62 -9.58 -4.27
C ALA A 64 -9.52 -9.46 -3.21
N LEU A 65 -9.11 -8.23 -2.87
CA LEU A 65 -8.19 -7.95 -1.78
C LEU A 65 -8.80 -8.32 -0.43
N LEU A 66 -10.04 -7.89 -0.16
CA LEU A 66 -10.75 -8.24 1.07
C LEU A 66 -10.81 -9.75 1.27
N ARG A 67 -11.14 -10.52 0.23
CA ARG A 67 -11.16 -11.99 0.30
C ARG A 67 -9.79 -12.58 0.63
N LYS A 68 -8.69 -11.99 0.15
CA LYS A 68 -7.34 -12.44 0.47
C LYS A 68 -6.95 -12.06 1.90
N LEU A 69 -7.27 -10.84 2.32
CA LEU A 69 -7.06 -10.40 3.70
C LEU A 69 -7.85 -11.26 4.69
N LEU A 70 -9.10 -11.59 4.37
CA LEU A 70 -9.92 -12.46 5.22
C LEU A 70 -9.28 -13.82 5.50
N ARG A 71 -8.51 -14.40 4.57
CA ARG A 71 -7.81 -15.67 4.85
C ARG A 71 -6.72 -15.49 5.91
N ILE A 72 -5.97 -14.39 5.85
CA ILE A 72 -4.93 -14.08 6.83
C ILE A 72 -5.58 -13.71 8.17
N MET A 73 -6.67 -12.95 8.12
CA MET A 73 -7.43 -12.54 9.31
C MET A 73 -8.12 -13.71 9.98
N LEU A 74 -8.56 -14.72 9.22
CA LEU A 74 -9.10 -15.97 9.77
C LEU A 74 -8.03 -16.72 10.58
N PHE A 75 -6.80 -16.75 10.08
CA PHE A 75 -5.68 -17.33 10.83
C PHE A 75 -5.42 -16.57 12.14
N LEU A 76 -5.38 -15.24 12.10
CA LEU A 76 -5.23 -14.40 13.28
C LEU A 76 -6.41 -14.55 14.25
N PHE A 77 -7.62 -14.67 13.73
CA PHE A 77 -8.83 -14.91 14.53
C PHE A 77 -8.71 -16.22 15.34
N VAL A 78 -8.35 -17.32 14.67
CA VAL A 78 -8.14 -18.62 15.33
C VAL A 78 -7.01 -18.54 16.35
N LEU A 79 -5.91 -17.87 16.00
CA LEU A 79 -4.78 -17.69 16.91
C LEU A 79 -5.21 -16.95 18.19
N GLN A 80 -5.96 -15.86 18.07
CA GLN A 80 -6.45 -15.08 19.21
C GLN A 80 -7.43 -15.87 20.08
N LEU A 81 -8.31 -16.68 19.48
CA LEU A 81 -9.19 -17.59 20.24
C LEU A 81 -8.43 -18.57 21.11
N LEU A 82 -7.25 -19.03 20.64
CA LEU A 82 -6.43 -19.97 21.39
C LEU A 82 -5.62 -19.31 22.52
N PHE A 83 -5.19 -18.06 22.32
CA PHE A 83 -4.33 -17.37 23.29
C PHE A 83 -5.10 -16.60 24.36
N ILE A 84 -6.29 -16.06 24.04
CA ILE A 84 -7.10 -15.28 24.98
C ILE A 84 -8.06 -16.23 25.69
N GLN A 85 -7.72 -16.60 26.92
CA GLN A 85 -8.48 -17.57 27.72
C GLN A 85 -9.18 -16.90 28.92
N HIS A 86 -9.28 -15.58 28.95
CA HIS A 86 -10.01 -14.83 29.99
C HIS A 86 -11.49 -14.73 29.65
N GLY A 87 -12.38 -14.76 30.66
CA GLY A 87 -13.83 -14.65 30.53
C GLY A 87 -14.57 -15.99 30.70
N GLU A 88 -15.89 -15.95 30.47
CA GLU A 88 -16.75 -17.12 30.57
C GLU A 88 -16.42 -18.15 29.47
N THR A 89 -16.32 -19.42 29.86
CA THR A 89 -16.03 -20.50 28.92
C THR A 89 -17.27 -20.86 28.11
N LEU A 90 -17.22 -20.65 26.79
CA LEU A 90 -18.27 -21.06 25.86
C LEU A 90 -18.17 -22.54 25.49
N VAL A 91 -16.94 -22.99 25.17
CA VAL A 91 -16.70 -24.37 24.77
C VAL A 91 -15.34 -24.82 25.34
N PRO A 92 -15.29 -25.85 26.16
CA PRO A 92 -14.03 -26.48 26.57
C PRO A 92 -13.46 -27.30 25.39
N LEU A 93 -12.24 -26.94 24.95
CA LEU A 93 -11.48 -27.72 23.97
C LEU A 93 -10.60 -28.76 24.65
N VAL A 94 -10.13 -29.74 23.84
CA VAL A 94 -9.18 -30.75 24.30
C VAL A 94 -7.85 -30.07 24.65
N TRP A 95 -7.12 -30.58 25.66
CA TRP A 95 -5.82 -30.11 26.15
C TRP A 95 -5.84 -28.79 26.95
N GLY A 96 -6.94 -28.51 27.65
CA GLY A 96 -7.00 -27.34 28.55
C GLY A 96 -7.23 -25.98 27.85
N LEU A 97 -7.34 -25.96 26.54
CA LEU A 97 -7.74 -24.77 25.77
C LEU A 97 -9.25 -24.54 25.94
N ARG A 98 -9.64 -23.28 26.09
CA ARG A 98 -11.05 -22.89 26.30
C ARG A 98 -11.38 -21.75 25.34
N ILE A 99 -12.47 -21.88 24.61
CA ILE A 99 -13.02 -20.76 23.86
C ILE A 99 -13.84 -19.92 24.83
N THR A 100 -13.45 -18.66 24.99
CA THR A 100 -14.09 -17.72 25.92
C THR A 100 -14.85 -16.64 25.16
N THR A 101 -15.88 -16.06 25.77
CA THR A 101 -16.64 -14.91 25.22
C THR A 101 -15.73 -13.73 24.92
N ASP A 102 -14.81 -13.42 25.83
CA ASP A 102 -13.86 -12.33 25.65
C ASP A 102 -12.84 -12.61 24.53
N GLY A 103 -12.45 -13.86 24.39
CA GLY A 103 -11.60 -14.31 23.28
C GLY A 103 -12.25 -14.08 21.91
N VAL A 104 -13.51 -14.48 21.76
CA VAL A 104 -14.28 -14.28 20.51
C VAL A 104 -14.47 -12.77 20.22
N ARG A 105 -14.87 -12.02 21.24
CA ARG A 105 -15.07 -10.57 21.12
C ARG A 105 -13.79 -9.87 20.69
N THR A 106 -12.68 -10.12 21.38
CA THR A 106 -11.39 -9.50 21.08
C THR A 106 -10.86 -9.91 19.71
N ALA A 107 -10.96 -11.19 19.37
CA ALA A 107 -10.55 -11.68 18.04
C ALA A 107 -11.33 -11.00 16.93
N LEU A 108 -12.65 -10.82 17.09
CA LEU A 108 -13.48 -10.16 16.10
C LEU A 108 -13.16 -8.65 15.98
N PHE A 109 -12.93 -7.97 17.14
CA PHE A 109 -12.47 -6.58 17.16
C PHE A 109 -11.16 -6.39 16.42
N VAL A 110 -10.16 -7.24 16.66
CA VAL A 110 -8.85 -7.15 16.02
C VAL A 110 -8.96 -7.36 14.51
N VAL A 111 -9.74 -8.36 14.09
CA VAL A 111 -9.96 -8.63 12.65
C VAL A 111 -10.60 -7.44 11.95
N LEU A 112 -11.69 -6.90 12.51
CA LEU A 112 -12.38 -5.74 11.94
C LEU A 112 -11.50 -4.50 11.92
N ARG A 113 -10.73 -4.27 12.98
CA ARG A 113 -9.80 -3.15 13.10
C ARG A 113 -8.71 -3.22 12.05
N LEU A 114 -8.10 -4.39 11.85
CA LEU A 114 -7.07 -4.58 10.83
C LEU A 114 -7.63 -4.44 9.41
N LEU A 115 -8.83 -4.96 9.15
CA LEU A 115 -9.49 -4.80 7.85
C LEU A 115 -9.81 -3.33 7.56
N GLY A 116 -10.48 -2.64 8.50
CA GLY A 116 -10.87 -1.24 8.34
C GLY A 116 -9.68 -0.28 8.25
N ALA A 117 -8.52 -0.61 8.84
CA ALA A 117 -7.31 0.18 8.71
C ALA A 117 -6.56 -0.10 7.40
N THR A 118 -6.56 -1.34 6.92
CA THR A 118 -5.77 -1.74 5.74
C THR A 118 -6.47 -1.36 4.43
N LEU A 119 -7.79 -1.48 4.36
CA LEU A 119 -8.54 -1.24 3.12
C LEU A 119 -8.40 0.18 2.56
N PRO A 120 -8.55 1.29 3.34
CA PRO A 120 -8.44 2.62 2.78
C PRO A 120 -7.05 2.93 2.23
N LEU A 121 -5.98 2.41 2.87
CA LEU A 121 -4.61 2.52 2.37
C LEU A 121 -4.42 1.77 1.05
N CYS A 122 -4.98 0.58 0.93
CA CYS A 122 -4.91 -0.20 -0.31
C CYS A 122 -5.70 0.45 -1.44
N ILE A 123 -6.88 1.00 -1.16
CA ILE A 123 -7.68 1.75 -2.14
C ILE A 123 -6.91 2.99 -2.62
N LEU A 124 -6.26 3.72 -1.70
CA LEU A 124 -5.38 4.84 -2.03
C LEU A 124 -4.33 4.45 -3.07
N LEU A 125 -3.60 3.33 -2.84
CA LEU A 125 -2.55 2.86 -3.73
C LEU A 125 -3.10 2.41 -5.10
N MET A 126 -4.32 1.85 -5.14
CA MET A 126 -4.97 1.45 -6.40
C MET A 126 -5.43 2.65 -7.23
N VAL A 127 -5.83 3.76 -6.59
CA VAL A 127 -6.42 4.94 -7.24
C VAL A 127 -5.42 6.07 -7.45
N THR A 128 -4.20 5.97 -6.89
CA THR A 128 -3.21 7.04 -6.93
C THR A 128 -1.86 6.52 -7.42
N LYS A 129 -1.27 7.20 -8.40
CA LYS A 129 0.11 6.92 -8.82
C LYS A 129 1.08 7.39 -7.73
N LEU A 130 2.05 6.55 -7.40
CA LEU A 130 3.09 6.90 -6.42
C LEU A 130 3.88 8.15 -6.85
N ASP A 131 4.12 8.33 -8.15
CA ASP A 131 4.77 9.54 -8.69
C ASP A 131 3.96 10.81 -8.41
N ASP A 132 2.64 10.76 -8.59
CA ASP A 132 1.74 11.89 -8.34
C ASP A 132 1.68 12.22 -6.85
N LEU A 133 1.67 11.19 -5.99
CA LEU A 133 1.72 11.34 -4.54
C LEU A 133 3.04 12.00 -4.11
N ALA A 134 4.19 11.49 -4.58
CA ALA A 134 5.50 12.05 -4.27
C ALA A 134 5.62 13.52 -4.73
N ASN A 135 5.24 13.82 -5.97
CA ASN A 135 5.26 15.18 -6.51
C ASN A 135 4.36 16.14 -5.71
N SER A 136 3.17 15.68 -5.33
CA SER A 136 2.23 16.50 -4.57
C SER A 136 2.73 16.82 -3.17
N LEU A 137 3.41 15.88 -2.50
CA LEU A 137 4.03 16.08 -1.19
C LEU A 137 5.17 17.08 -1.25
N VAL A 138 6.02 16.98 -2.28
CA VAL A 138 7.15 17.90 -2.46
C VAL A 138 6.70 19.34 -2.61
N VAL A 139 5.71 19.58 -3.47
CA VAL A 139 5.21 20.94 -3.73
C VAL A 139 4.65 21.59 -2.46
N ARG A 140 3.99 20.82 -1.58
CA ARG A 140 3.34 21.36 -0.37
C ARG A 140 4.28 21.52 0.82
N TYR A 141 5.16 20.53 1.04
CA TYR A 141 6.03 20.52 2.22
C TYR A 141 7.40 21.13 1.96
N HIS A 142 7.58 21.76 0.79
CA HIS A 142 8.84 22.43 0.41
C HIS A 142 10.06 21.50 0.52
N ILE A 143 9.86 20.20 0.32
CA ILE A 143 10.93 19.22 0.34
C ILE A 143 11.90 19.55 -0.79
N PRO A 144 13.23 19.56 -0.56
CA PRO A 144 14.18 19.82 -1.61
C PRO A 144 13.97 18.89 -2.81
N TYR A 145 13.92 19.47 -4.01
CA TYR A 145 13.63 18.77 -5.26
C TYR A 145 14.45 17.50 -5.47
N LYS A 146 15.70 17.50 -4.99
CA LYS A 146 16.62 16.35 -5.10
C LYS A 146 16.06 15.06 -4.50
N TYR A 147 15.37 15.14 -3.37
CA TYR A 147 14.80 13.94 -2.72
C TYR A 147 13.57 13.42 -3.45
N ALA A 148 12.73 14.32 -3.96
CA ALA A 148 11.59 13.92 -4.76
C ALA A 148 12.02 13.27 -6.07
N PHE A 149 12.99 13.88 -6.74
CA PHE A 149 13.55 13.34 -7.97
C PHE A 149 14.16 11.95 -7.73
N ALA A 150 14.91 11.78 -6.64
CA ALA A 150 15.47 10.48 -6.29
C ALA A 150 14.36 9.44 -6.05
N LEU A 151 13.31 9.79 -5.30
CA LEU A 151 12.21 8.89 -5.00
C LEU A 151 11.42 8.51 -6.28
N THR A 152 11.02 9.50 -7.08
CA THR A 152 10.27 9.23 -8.31
C THR A 152 11.09 8.45 -9.33
N THR A 153 12.40 8.73 -9.41
CA THR A 153 13.32 7.98 -10.28
C THR A 153 13.47 6.55 -9.79
N ALA A 154 13.62 6.33 -8.48
CA ALA A 154 13.71 4.99 -7.90
C ALA A 154 12.44 4.17 -8.19
N ILE A 155 11.25 4.74 -7.98
CA ILE A 155 9.96 4.08 -8.27
C ILE A 155 9.86 3.70 -9.76
N ARG A 156 10.30 4.59 -10.66
CA ARG A 156 10.29 4.35 -12.11
C ARG A 156 11.26 3.23 -12.52
N PHE A 157 12.40 3.14 -11.86
CA PHE A 157 13.40 2.13 -12.18
C PHE A 157 13.03 0.72 -11.72
N VAL A 158 12.18 0.56 -10.68
CA VAL A 158 11.75 -0.76 -10.21
C VAL A 158 11.15 -1.64 -11.33
N PRO A 159 10.14 -1.20 -12.12
CA PRO A 159 9.63 -2.00 -13.22
C PRO A 159 10.65 -2.20 -14.35
N GLU A 160 11.53 -1.24 -14.59
CA GLU A 160 12.59 -1.34 -15.60
C GLU A 160 13.60 -2.41 -15.23
N PHE A 161 14.12 -2.39 -14.00
CA PHE A 161 15.01 -3.44 -13.50
C PHE A 161 14.36 -4.83 -13.46
N SER A 162 13.06 -4.89 -13.21
CA SER A 162 12.33 -6.16 -13.26
C SER A 162 12.32 -6.76 -14.67
N LYS A 163 12.21 -5.94 -15.70
CA LYS A 163 12.32 -6.39 -17.11
C LYS A 163 13.73 -6.84 -17.45
N GLU A 164 14.73 -6.02 -17.12
CA GLU A 164 16.15 -6.38 -17.36
C GLU A 164 16.54 -7.65 -16.63
N MET A 165 16.09 -7.83 -15.39
CA MET A 165 16.30 -9.07 -14.66
C MET A 165 15.72 -10.26 -15.41
N GLN A 166 14.52 -10.12 -15.96
CA GLN A 166 13.88 -11.17 -16.74
C GLN A 166 14.69 -11.52 -18.00
N GLU A 167 15.14 -10.51 -18.73
CA GLU A 167 15.98 -10.68 -19.94
C GLU A 167 17.31 -11.37 -19.59
N VAL A 168 17.95 -11.01 -18.48
CA VAL A 168 19.19 -11.65 -18.01
C VAL A 168 18.92 -13.10 -17.60
N ILE A 169 17.81 -13.38 -16.93
CA ILE A 169 17.38 -14.74 -16.55
C ILE A 169 17.19 -15.59 -17.81
N GLU A 170 16.46 -15.10 -18.79
CA GLU A 170 16.21 -15.80 -20.06
C GLU A 170 17.51 -16.08 -20.80
N ALA A 171 18.41 -15.09 -20.89
CA ALA A 171 19.71 -15.25 -21.51
C ALA A 171 20.61 -16.28 -20.79
N GLN A 172 20.56 -16.38 -19.47
CA GLN A 172 21.32 -17.38 -18.71
C GLN A 172 20.69 -18.78 -18.81
N THR A 173 19.37 -18.85 -18.86
CA THR A 173 18.66 -20.12 -19.06
C THR A 173 19.00 -20.72 -20.44
N THR A 174 19.07 -19.90 -21.48
CA THR A 174 19.51 -20.36 -22.82
C THR A 174 20.97 -20.83 -22.86
N ARG A 175 21.81 -20.36 -21.93
CA ARG A 175 23.18 -20.84 -21.72
C ARG A 175 23.26 -22.11 -20.86
N GLY A 176 22.13 -22.70 -20.49
CA GLY A 176 22.07 -23.95 -19.72
C GLY A 176 22.14 -23.77 -18.21
N VAL A 177 21.97 -22.55 -17.69
CA VAL A 177 21.91 -22.31 -16.23
C VAL A 177 20.53 -22.68 -15.71
N GLU A 178 20.43 -23.75 -14.96
CA GLU A 178 19.21 -24.17 -14.26
C GLU A 178 19.00 -23.35 -12.98
N LEU A 179 18.16 -22.32 -13.04
CA LEU A 179 17.84 -21.46 -11.91
C LEU A 179 16.79 -22.07 -10.98
N ASP A 180 16.09 -23.12 -11.43
CA ASP A 180 15.01 -23.76 -10.66
C ASP A 180 15.56 -24.92 -9.80
N THR A 181 16.42 -24.57 -8.84
CA THR A 181 16.96 -25.54 -7.88
C THR A 181 16.25 -25.43 -6.54
N LYS A 182 15.99 -26.61 -5.89
CA LYS A 182 15.41 -26.67 -4.53
C LYS A 182 16.40 -26.24 -3.43
N ASN A 183 17.69 -26.23 -3.74
CA ASN A 183 18.73 -25.87 -2.78
C ASN A 183 18.92 -24.34 -2.75
N ILE A 184 18.58 -23.70 -1.61
CA ILE A 184 18.66 -22.26 -1.42
C ILE A 184 20.07 -21.73 -1.59
N PHE A 185 21.10 -22.41 -1.10
CA PHE A 185 22.50 -21.98 -1.23
C PHE A 185 22.95 -21.99 -2.69
N ARG A 186 22.59 -23.03 -3.45
CA ARG A 186 22.88 -23.12 -4.88
C ARG A 186 22.11 -22.03 -5.65
N LYS A 187 20.87 -21.75 -5.27
CA LYS A 187 20.08 -20.67 -5.87
C LYS A 187 20.72 -19.29 -5.68
N ILE A 188 21.22 -18.99 -4.48
CA ILE A 188 21.95 -17.75 -4.19
C ILE A 188 23.23 -17.66 -5.06
N ALA A 189 24.02 -18.73 -5.12
CA ALA A 189 25.23 -18.77 -5.93
C ALA A 189 24.96 -18.55 -7.44
N LEU A 190 23.81 -19.01 -7.94
CA LEU A 190 23.37 -18.80 -9.33
C LEU A 190 22.82 -17.38 -9.59
N VAL A 191 22.29 -16.71 -8.56
CA VAL A 191 21.77 -15.33 -8.68
C VAL A 191 22.90 -14.28 -8.70
N ILE A 192 24.02 -14.52 -8.01
CA ILE A 192 25.15 -13.58 -7.96
C ILE A 192 25.66 -13.20 -9.37
N PRO A 193 25.92 -14.13 -10.30
CA PRO A 193 26.33 -13.79 -11.66
C PRO A 193 25.29 -12.99 -12.46
N LEU A 194 23.99 -13.07 -12.08
CA LEU A 194 22.93 -12.27 -12.71
C LEU A 194 22.98 -10.80 -12.26
N CYS A 195 23.49 -10.55 -11.06
CA CYS A 195 23.58 -9.18 -10.51
C CYS A 195 24.65 -8.35 -11.25
N VAL A 196 25.72 -8.95 -11.75
CA VAL A 196 26.81 -8.21 -12.40
C VAL A 196 26.35 -7.47 -13.66
N PRO A 197 25.69 -8.11 -14.65
CA PRO A 197 25.16 -7.40 -15.81
C PRO A 197 24.16 -6.30 -15.44
N LEU A 198 23.31 -6.54 -14.43
CA LEU A 198 22.34 -5.55 -13.95
C LEU A 198 23.03 -4.34 -13.31
N LEU A 199 24.09 -4.55 -12.54
CA LEU A 199 24.87 -3.45 -11.95
C LEU A 199 25.52 -2.59 -13.04
N ILE A 200 26.12 -3.21 -14.06
CA ILE A 200 26.74 -2.50 -15.19
C ILE A 200 25.69 -1.69 -15.95
N SER A 201 24.53 -2.28 -16.25
CA SER A 201 23.42 -1.60 -16.90
C SER A 201 22.91 -0.44 -16.05
N SER A 202 22.78 -0.64 -14.73
CA SER A 202 22.35 0.39 -13.76
C SER A 202 23.27 1.60 -13.77
N VAL A 203 24.59 1.39 -13.71
CA VAL A 203 25.58 2.49 -13.73
C VAL A 203 25.46 3.29 -15.02
N ARG A 204 25.39 2.63 -16.19
CA ARG A 204 25.20 3.31 -17.47
C ARG A 204 23.91 4.15 -17.51
N LYS A 205 22.81 3.63 -16.95
CA LYS A 205 21.54 4.37 -16.87
C LYS A 205 21.61 5.58 -15.92
N ILE A 206 22.35 5.45 -14.81
CA ILE A 206 22.59 6.55 -13.87
C ILE A 206 23.29 7.70 -14.58
N ASP A 207 24.38 7.43 -15.30
CA ASP A 207 25.14 8.43 -16.03
C ASP A 207 24.27 9.15 -17.08
N GLY A 208 23.53 8.40 -17.89
CA GLY A 208 22.60 8.98 -18.87
C GLY A 208 21.48 9.80 -18.23
N THR A 209 20.94 9.34 -17.11
CA THR A 209 19.87 10.04 -16.38
C THR A 209 20.40 11.30 -15.72
N ALA A 210 21.59 11.26 -15.13
CA ALA A 210 22.24 12.41 -14.51
C ALA A 210 22.53 13.50 -15.55
N MET A 211 23.13 13.14 -16.68
CA MET A 211 23.40 14.06 -17.78
C MET A 211 22.10 14.68 -18.32
N ALA A 212 21.07 13.89 -18.57
CA ALA A 212 19.77 14.39 -19.00
C ALA A 212 19.10 15.32 -17.98
N ALA A 213 19.27 15.04 -16.69
CA ALA A 213 18.75 15.88 -15.61
C ALA A 213 19.49 17.23 -15.54
N GLU A 214 20.81 17.24 -15.66
CA GLU A 214 21.62 18.45 -15.69
C GLU A 214 21.27 19.34 -16.88
N LEU A 215 21.17 18.77 -18.08
CA LEU A 215 20.77 19.51 -19.30
C LEU A 215 19.36 20.11 -19.17
N ARG A 216 18.47 19.47 -18.40
CA ARG A 216 17.13 20.01 -18.09
C ARG A 216 17.12 20.99 -16.93
N GLY A 217 18.29 21.42 -16.45
CA GLY A 217 18.41 22.43 -15.39
C GLY A 217 18.03 21.92 -14.01
N PHE A 218 18.38 20.66 -13.68
CA PHE A 218 18.11 20.04 -12.38
C PHE A 218 18.49 20.92 -11.20
N ASN A 219 19.69 21.52 -11.22
CA ASN A 219 20.19 22.39 -10.15
C ASN A 219 19.49 23.74 -10.05
N ARG A 220 18.76 24.18 -11.11
CA ARG A 220 17.96 25.41 -11.14
C ARG A 220 16.50 25.20 -10.79
N ARG A 221 16.07 23.94 -10.61
CA ARG A 221 14.70 23.62 -10.22
C ARG A 221 14.49 23.83 -8.73
N SER A 222 13.52 24.66 -8.43
CA SER A 222 13.02 24.87 -7.06
C SER A 222 11.55 24.47 -6.99
N TRP A 223 11.01 24.34 -5.78
CA TRP A 223 9.61 24.08 -5.53
C TRP A 223 8.67 25.09 -6.24
N ARG A 224 9.14 26.33 -6.51
CA ARG A 224 8.38 27.37 -7.21
C ARG A 224 8.16 27.07 -8.69
N ASN A 225 9.06 26.33 -9.31
CA ASN A 225 9.03 26.01 -10.74
C ASN A 225 8.39 24.65 -11.04
N MET A 226 7.88 23.95 -10.02
CA MET A 226 7.16 22.70 -10.21
C MET A 226 5.68 23.01 -10.50
N SER A 227 5.20 22.62 -11.66
CA SER A 227 3.76 22.61 -11.92
C SER A 227 3.12 21.45 -11.17
N SER A 228 2.35 21.75 -10.13
CA SER A 228 1.48 20.74 -9.54
C SER A 228 0.30 20.52 -10.47
N ALA A 229 0.17 19.32 -11.02
CA ALA A 229 -1.00 18.92 -11.81
C ALA A 229 -2.29 18.93 -10.98
N PHE A 230 -2.16 18.92 -9.66
CA PHE A 230 -3.26 18.82 -8.72
C PHE A 230 -3.46 20.14 -7.95
N ARG A 231 -4.68 20.64 -7.99
CA ARG A 231 -5.12 21.81 -7.22
C ARG A 231 -6.18 21.36 -6.22
N PHE A 232 -6.05 21.80 -4.98
CA PHE A 232 -7.06 21.58 -3.95
C PHE A 232 -8.40 22.17 -4.38
N ARG A 233 -9.47 21.38 -4.35
CA ARG A 233 -10.82 21.74 -4.81
C ARG A 233 -11.84 21.50 -3.69
N LEU A 234 -13.05 22.02 -3.85
CA LEU A 234 -14.18 21.79 -2.93
C LEU A 234 -14.40 20.30 -2.58
N PRO A 235 -14.40 19.33 -3.53
CA PRO A 235 -14.54 17.92 -3.18
C PRO A 235 -13.42 17.39 -2.29
N ASP A 236 -12.22 17.96 -2.35
CA ASP A 236 -11.11 17.59 -1.45
C ASP A 236 -11.42 18.03 0.00
N ALA A 237 -11.94 19.26 0.16
CA ALA A 237 -12.35 19.77 1.48
C ALA A 237 -13.47 18.93 2.08
N VAL A 238 -14.49 18.58 1.29
CA VAL A 238 -15.60 17.72 1.72
C VAL A 238 -15.11 16.34 2.15
N ALA A 239 -14.24 15.72 1.36
CA ALA A 239 -13.67 14.40 1.69
C ALA A 239 -12.88 14.44 3.01
N LEU A 240 -12.06 15.48 3.23
CA LEU A 240 -11.33 15.67 4.49
C LEU A 240 -12.27 15.90 5.68
N LEU A 241 -13.30 16.71 5.52
CA LEU A 241 -14.28 16.95 6.57
C LEU A 241 -15.01 15.66 6.96
N LEU A 242 -15.48 14.88 5.98
CA LEU A 242 -16.13 13.60 6.24
C LEU A 242 -15.19 12.60 6.93
N ALA A 243 -13.93 12.53 6.52
CA ALA A 243 -12.95 11.65 7.16
C ALA A 243 -12.61 12.14 8.59
N ALA A 244 -12.51 13.45 8.80
CA ALA A 244 -12.25 14.03 10.11
C ALA A 244 -13.43 13.79 11.07
N THR A 245 -14.68 13.98 10.62
CA THR A 245 -15.86 13.66 11.43
C THR A 245 -15.93 12.18 11.75
N ALA A 246 -15.64 11.30 10.80
CA ALA A 246 -15.56 9.86 11.06
C ALA A 246 -14.49 9.55 12.11
N ALA A 247 -13.28 10.12 11.99
CA ALA A 247 -12.23 9.91 12.97
C ALA A 247 -12.59 10.40 14.37
N VAL A 248 -13.20 11.60 14.49
CA VAL A 248 -13.66 12.14 15.77
C VAL A 248 -14.74 11.24 16.40
N VAL A 249 -15.70 10.77 15.62
CA VAL A 249 -16.72 9.82 16.09
C VAL A 249 -16.05 8.52 16.58
N GLY A 250 -15.02 8.04 15.89
CA GLY A 250 -14.26 6.87 16.32
C GLY A 250 -13.50 7.06 17.63
N ILE A 251 -13.03 8.28 17.92
CA ILE A 251 -12.34 8.61 19.19
C ILE A 251 -13.35 8.73 20.34
N LEU A 252 -14.57 9.18 20.05
CA LEU A 252 -15.62 9.36 21.07
C LEU A 252 -16.36 8.07 21.43
N LEU A 253 -16.34 7.07 20.55
CA LEU A 253 -16.98 5.74 20.67
C LEU A 253 -15.99 4.65 21.08
#